data_1b222ff4f94756673bff492bdfb9d950
#
_entry.id   1b222ff4f94756673bff492bdfb9d950
#
_cell.length_a   1.000
_cell.length_b   1.000
_cell.length_c   1.000
_cell.angle_alpha   90.00
_cell.angle_beta   90.00
_cell.angle_gamma   90.00
#
_symmetry.space_group_name_H-M   'P 1'
#
loop_
_entity.id
_entity.type
_entity.pdbx_description
1 polymer ?
#
loop_
_entity_poly.entity_id
_entity_poly.type
_entity_poly.pdbx_seq_one_letter_code
_entity_poly.pdbx_strand_id
1 'polypeptide(L)'
;MATVKLNPFDHRQYMRREDMEIFHYNNASSCACAPHRHDFYELYFLLEDDIDIIVDGLRYSLRPGSMILVAPGQLHRPDVAGPVRNIDRFVLWLSEAYVRALTGALPHLRYALLGDMTGRNLIQPDEDTCATVRQLLFALHREDGEDGPDAESLRRSIVTQLLIYCGRGIARVPETLPHRAELRYHEVMAAYEYIVTHLRDELSVTGLAEMYFMDKNTLTRQFKRIVGMTPGECIRRHRLEAAHTLIRQGAPMKQACAECGFADYSAFYRAFRQTYGQSPSAFAGEVTG
;
A
#
# COMPACT_ATOMS: atom_id res chain seq x y z
N MET A 1 -28.31 16.40 -8.45
CA MET A 1 -26.91 15.90 -8.32
C MET A 1 -26.99 14.42 -8.06
N ALA A 2 -26.42 13.58 -8.91
CA ALA A 2 -26.36 12.14 -8.66
C ALA A 2 -25.51 11.92 -7.40
N THR A 3 -26.05 11.17 -6.43
CA THR A 3 -25.33 10.81 -5.22
C THR A 3 -24.10 9.98 -5.61
N VAL A 4 -22.89 10.49 -5.35
CA VAL A 4 -21.66 9.75 -5.64
C VAL A 4 -21.59 8.56 -4.69
N LYS A 5 -21.51 7.35 -5.24
CA LYS A 5 -21.45 6.11 -4.48
C LYS A 5 -20.05 5.99 -3.87
N LEU A 6 -19.96 5.97 -2.54
CA LEU A 6 -18.72 5.69 -1.81
C LEU A 6 -18.55 4.19 -1.63
N ASN A 7 -17.31 3.71 -1.72
CA ASN A 7 -16.97 2.33 -1.42
C ASN A 7 -16.73 2.15 0.09
N PRO A 8 -17.16 1.03 0.71
CA PRO A 8 -16.69 0.65 2.03
C PRO A 8 -15.17 0.40 1.97
N PHE A 9 -14.44 0.90 2.99
CA PHE A 9 -12.99 0.71 3.02
C PHE A 9 -12.65 -0.78 3.18
N ASP A 10 -11.81 -1.28 2.27
CA ASP A 10 -11.35 -2.68 2.25
C ASP A 10 -9.84 -2.72 2.54
N HIS A 11 -9.41 -3.57 3.48
CA HIS A 11 -8.01 -3.73 3.88
C HIS A 11 -7.24 -4.76 3.04
N ARG A 12 -7.88 -5.33 2.02
CA ARG A 12 -7.21 -6.34 1.17
C ARG A 12 -6.05 -5.73 0.38
N GLN A 13 -5.09 -6.58 0.05
CA GLN A 13 -3.88 -6.24 -0.68
C GLN A 13 -3.72 -7.13 -1.93
N TYR A 14 -4.83 -7.50 -2.56
CA TYR A 14 -4.88 -8.29 -3.79
C TYR A 14 -6.06 -7.85 -4.66
N MET A 15 -5.90 -7.91 -5.96
CA MET A 15 -6.97 -7.65 -6.91
C MET A 15 -7.91 -8.86 -7.04
N ARG A 16 -9.19 -8.60 -7.25
CA ARG A 16 -10.20 -9.61 -7.62
C ARG A 16 -10.40 -9.69 -9.12
N ARG A 17 -10.09 -8.60 -9.82
CA ARG A 17 -10.19 -8.51 -11.28
C ARG A 17 -8.78 -8.58 -11.87
N GLU A 18 -8.70 -9.07 -13.11
CA GLU A 18 -7.44 -9.23 -13.84
C GLU A 18 -6.97 -7.93 -14.50
N ASP A 19 -7.84 -6.94 -14.65
CA ASP A 19 -7.60 -5.68 -15.35
C ASP A 19 -7.41 -4.51 -14.38
N MET A 20 -8.50 -4.02 -13.78
CA MET A 20 -8.52 -2.84 -12.92
C MET A 20 -9.63 -2.90 -11.87
N GLU A 21 -9.42 -2.18 -10.77
CA GLU A 21 -10.43 -1.91 -9.76
C GLU A 21 -10.34 -0.46 -9.31
N ILE A 22 -11.48 0.24 -9.23
CA ILE A 22 -11.53 1.64 -8.79
C ILE A 22 -12.38 1.79 -7.54
N PHE A 23 -11.92 2.60 -6.60
CA PHE A 23 -12.58 2.87 -5.33
C PHE A 23 -12.65 4.38 -5.09
N HIS A 24 -13.78 4.83 -4.58
CA HIS A 24 -13.96 6.16 -4.04
C HIS A 24 -14.13 6.05 -2.52
N TYR A 25 -13.13 6.47 -1.77
CA TYR A 25 -13.11 6.41 -0.32
C TYR A 25 -13.23 7.80 0.28
N ASN A 26 -14.12 7.93 1.25
CA ASN A 26 -14.18 9.06 2.17
C ASN A 26 -14.27 8.49 3.59
N ASN A 27 -13.13 8.21 4.19
CA ASN A 27 -13.05 7.56 5.49
C ASN A 27 -11.98 8.17 6.38
N ALA A 28 -12.15 7.93 7.68
CA ALA A 28 -11.23 8.46 8.68
C ALA A 28 -9.78 8.05 8.44
N SER A 29 -8.89 9.00 8.58
CA SER A 29 -7.44 8.81 8.46
C SER A 29 -6.86 7.80 9.47
N SER A 30 -7.61 7.45 10.52
CA SER A 30 -7.24 6.43 11.52
C SER A 30 -7.18 5.00 10.98
N CYS A 31 -7.63 4.76 9.74
CA CYS A 31 -7.39 3.51 9.03
C CYS A 31 -5.91 3.40 8.65
N ALA A 32 -5.02 3.38 9.66
CA ALA A 32 -3.60 3.20 9.46
C ALA A 32 -3.35 1.83 8.85
N CYS A 33 -3.09 1.81 7.55
CA CYS A 33 -2.61 0.63 6.88
C CYS A 33 -1.15 0.39 7.29
N ALA A 34 -0.80 -0.88 7.58
CA ALA A 34 0.59 -1.25 7.77
C ALA A 34 1.39 -0.95 6.50
N PRO A 35 2.71 -0.76 6.60
CA PRO A 35 3.55 -0.85 5.43
C PRO A 35 3.30 -2.17 4.70
N HIS A 36 2.98 -2.08 3.42
CA HIS A 36 2.66 -3.22 2.58
C HIS A 36 3.17 -3.02 1.17
N ARG A 37 3.15 -4.09 0.40
CA ARG A 37 3.44 -4.11 -1.04
C ARG A 37 2.45 -5.05 -1.72
N HIS A 38 2.25 -4.82 -2.99
CA HIS A 38 1.41 -5.65 -3.86
C HIS A 38 2.02 -5.73 -5.26
N ASP A 39 1.49 -6.60 -6.11
CA ASP A 39 1.99 -6.89 -7.46
C ASP A 39 1.25 -6.12 -8.58
N PHE A 40 0.54 -5.07 -8.22
CA PHE A 40 -0.19 -4.21 -9.14
C PHE A 40 0.17 -2.73 -8.93
N TYR A 41 -0.16 -1.87 -9.89
CA TYR A 41 -0.05 -0.42 -9.75
C TYR A 41 -1.21 0.12 -8.92
N GLU A 42 -0.91 1.06 -8.04
CA GLU A 42 -1.91 1.78 -7.26
C GLU A 42 -1.77 3.29 -7.50
N LEU A 43 -2.82 3.90 -8.06
CA LEU A 43 -2.91 5.34 -8.26
C LEU A 43 -3.85 5.92 -7.22
N TYR A 44 -3.32 6.81 -6.37
CA TYR A 44 -4.11 7.70 -5.53
C TYR A 44 -4.34 9.03 -6.22
N PHE A 45 -5.55 9.55 -6.11
CA PHE A 45 -5.89 10.92 -6.44
C PHE A 45 -6.62 11.54 -5.25
N LEU A 46 -6.05 12.57 -4.67
CA LEU A 46 -6.59 13.23 -3.48
C LEU A 46 -7.62 14.29 -3.87
N LEU A 47 -8.84 14.16 -3.35
CA LEU A 47 -9.93 15.10 -3.59
C LEU A 47 -9.98 16.20 -2.53
N GLU A 48 -9.86 15.84 -1.26
CA GLU A 48 -9.94 16.76 -0.11
C GLU A 48 -8.94 16.35 0.96
N ASP A 49 -8.55 17.32 1.80
CA ASP A 49 -7.55 17.22 2.85
C ASP A 49 -6.11 16.93 2.36
N ASP A 50 -5.16 17.00 3.30
CA ASP A 50 -3.75 16.69 3.03
C ASP A 50 -3.40 15.36 3.66
N ILE A 51 -2.57 14.57 2.99
CA ILE A 51 -2.05 13.30 3.51
C ILE A 51 -0.59 13.12 3.11
N ASP A 52 0.19 12.58 4.03
CA ASP A 52 1.52 12.06 3.71
C ASP A 52 1.45 10.58 3.35
N ILE A 53 2.14 10.19 2.28
CA ILE A 53 2.35 8.78 1.91
C ILE A 53 3.85 8.53 1.86
N ILE A 54 4.29 7.45 2.49
CA ILE A 54 5.67 7.00 2.42
C ILE A 54 5.74 5.87 1.39
N VAL A 55 6.60 6.03 0.38
CA VAL A 55 6.90 5.01 -0.62
C VAL A 55 8.40 4.76 -0.61
N ASP A 56 8.81 3.52 -0.41
CA ASP A 56 10.21 3.11 -0.35
C ASP A 56 11.07 3.98 0.59
N GLY A 57 10.48 4.40 1.71
CA GLY A 57 11.12 5.25 2.72
C GLY A 57 11.17 6.74 2.40
N LEU A 58 10.68 7.15 1.23
CA LEU A 58 10.54 8.56 0.86
C LEU A 58 9.14 9.06 1.23
N ARG A 59 9.08 10.21 1.88
CA ARG A 59 7.81 10.86 2.27
C ARG A 59 7.35 11.80 1.16
N TYR A 60 6.10 11.63 0.77
CA TYR A 60 5.40 12.46 -0.19
C TYR A 60 4.21 13.13 0.48
N SER A 61 4.16 14.46 0.47
CA SER A 61 3.03 15.23 0.99
C SER A 61 2.06 15.54 -0.15
N LEU A 62 0.90 14.92 -0.11
CA LEU A 62 -0.17 15.10 -1.07
C LEU A 62 -1.11 16.19 -0.60
N ARG A 63 -1.53 17.04 -1.54
CA ARG A 63 -2.58 18.06 -1.39
C ARG A 63 -3.73 17.73 -2.33
N PRO A 64 -4.91 18.32 -2.15
CA PRO A 64 -6.02 18.16 -3.10
C PRO A 64 -5.56 18.39 -4.54
N GLY A 65 -5.90 17.47 -5.43
CA GLY A 65 -5.43 17.44 -6.82
C GLY A 65 -4.10 16.73 -7.06
N SER A 66 -3.33 16.39 -6.03
CA SER A 66 -2.13 15.55 -6.18
C SER A 66 -2.49 14.12 -6.53
N MET A 67 -1.62 13.50 -7.32
CA MET A 67 -1.62 12.06 -7.57
C MET A 67 -0.34 11.42 -7.02
N ILE A 68 -0.43 10.21 -6.55
CA ILE A 68 0.74 9.37 -6.30
C ILE A 68 0.53 8.02 -6.99
N LEU A 69 1.52 7.61 -7.77
CA LEU A 69 1.54 6.31 -8.42
C LEU A 69 2.56 5.41 -7.73
N VAL A 70 2.09 4.30 -7.17
CA VAL A 70 2.89 3.26 -6.55
C VAL A 70 3.03 2.11 -7.55
N ALA A 71 4.25 1.75 -7.89
CA ALA A 71 4.53 0.64 -8.80
C ALA A 71 4.50 -0.71 -8.06
N PRO A 72 4.31 -1.84 -8.79
CA PRO A 72 4.40 -3.16 -8.21
C PRO A 72 5.68 -3.37 -7.40
N GLY A 73 5.53 -3.94 -6.21
CA GLY A 73 6.64 -4.25 -5.30
C GLY A 73 7.17 -3.08 -4.45
N GLN A 74 6.75 -1.84 -4.68
CA GLN A 74 7.13 -0.71 -3.82
C GLN A 74 6.48 -0.82 -2.44
N LEU A 75 7.29 -0.74 -1.39
CA LEU A 75 6.78 -0.72 -0.02
C LEU A 75 6.19 0.66 0.28
N HIS A 76 4.91 0.70 0.63
CA HIS A 76 4.24 1.96 0.89
C HIS A 76 3.25 1.90 2.05
N ARG A 77 2.92 3.07 2.59
CA ARG A 77 1.88 3.27 3.60
C ARG A 77 1.44 4.72 3.65
N PRO A 78 0.18 5.01 4.00
CA PRO A 78 -0.19 6.34 4.45
C PRO A 78 0.50 6.65 5.79
N ASP A 79 0.98 7.89 5.95
CA ASP A 79 1.55 8.36 7.22
C ASP A 79 0.59 9.33 7.88
N VAL A 80 -0.22 8.79 8.75
CA VAL A 80 -1.33 9.49 9.39
C VAL A 80 -0.86 10.07 10.72
N ALA A 81 -0.05 11.11 10.67
CA ALA A 81 0.33 11.88 11.86
C ALA A 81 -0.65 13.05 12.02
N GLY A 82 -1.35 13.11 13.15
CA GLY A 82 -2.24 14.23 13.44
C GLY A 82 -3.67 13.83 13.82
N PRO A 83 -4.59 14.81 13.93
CA PRO A 83 -5.98 14.52 14.27
C PRO A 83 -6.65 13.68 13.18
N VAL A 84 -7.55 12.80 13.62
CA VAL A 84 -8.35 11.99 12.70
C VAL A 84 -9.21 12.89 11.83
N ARG A 85 -9.06 12.78 10.51
CA ARG A 85 -9.82 13.50 9.49
C ARG A 85 -10.37 12.52 8.48
N ASN A 86 -11.46 12.87 7.82
CA ASN A 86 -11.92 12.13 6.66
C ASN A 86 -11.08 12.54 5.45
N ILE A 87 -10.55 11.57 4.75
CA ILE A 87 -9.75 11.78 3.55
C ILE A 87 -10.56 11.30 2.36
N ASP A 88 -10.91 12.25 1.50
CA ASP A 88 -11.66 11.98 0.27
C ASP A 88 -10.68 11.74 -0.89
N ARG A 89 -10.75 10.52 -1.47
CA ARG A 89 -9.81 10.11 -2.50
C ARG A 89 -10.33 9.03 -3.43
N PHE A 90 -9.84 9.04 -4.65
CA PHE A 90 -9.88 7.87 -5.51
C PHE A 90 -8.65 7.00 -5.33
N VAL A 91 -8.85 5.69 -5.37
CA VAL A 91 -7.81 4.67 -5.47
C VAL A 91 -8.10 3.80 -6.67
N LEU A 92 -7.16 3.72 -7.60
CA LEU A 92 -7.27 2.92 -8.81
C LEU A 92 -6.16 1.87 -8.81
N TRP A 93 -6.54 0.62 -8.82
CA TRP A 93 -5.63 -0.53 -8.95
C TRP A 93 -5.61 -1.01 -10.40
N LEU A 94 -4.41 -1.25 -10.93
CA LEU A 94 -4.19 -1.69 -12.29
C LEU A 94 -3.20 -2.84 -12.30
N SER A 95 -3.58 -3.98 -12.88
CA SER A 95 -2.61 -5.08 -13.03
C SER A 95 -1.48 -4.69 -13.97
N GLU A 96 -0.29 -5.25 -13.73
CA GLU A 96 0.87 -5.00 -14.60
C GLU A 96 0.60 -5.43 -16.04
N ALA A 97 -0.09 -6.55 -16.24
CA ALA A 97 -0.47 -7.05 -17.56
C ALA A 97 -1.38 -6.05 -18.29
N TYR A 98 -2.34 -5.47 -17.58
CA TYR A 98 -3.25 -4.49 -18.17
C TYR A 98 -2.51 -3.19 -18.56
N VAL A 99 -1.66 -2.67 -17.68
CA VAL A 99 -0.82 -1.50 -18.00
C VAL A 99 0.09 -1.78 -19.20
N ARG A 100 0.71 -2.95 -19.29
CA ARG A 100 1.51 -3.36 -20.46
C ARG A 100 0.68 -3.40 -21.74
N ALA A 101 -0.53 -3.94 -21.68
CA ALA A 101 -1.42 -4.02 -22.84
C ALA A 101 -1.84 -2.62 -23.32
N LEU A 102 -2.14 -1.70 -22.39
CA LEU A 102 -2.54 -0.32 -22.73
C LEU A 102 -1.38 0.52 -23.27
N THR A 103 -0.17 0.27 -22.80
CA THR A 103 1.02 1.07 -23.15
C THR A 103 1.85 0.47 -24.28
N GLY A 104 1.44 -0.68 -24.82
CA GLY A 104 2.21 -1.42 -25.84
C GLY A 104 2.55 -0.61 -27.09
N ALA A 105 1.65 0.27 -27.52
CA ALA A 105 1.84 1.17 -28.67
C ALA A 105 2.47 2.53 -28.27
N LEU A 106 2.81 2.75 -27.01
CA LEU A 106 3.29 4.03 -26.46
C LEU A 106 4.63 3.85 -25.72
N PRO A 107 5.77 3.69 -26.44
CA PRO A 107 7.06 3.35 -25.82
C PRO A 107 7.51 4.32 -24.72
N HIS A 108 7.29 5.63 -24.91
CA HIS A 108 7.65 6.66 -23.94
C HIS A 108 6.85 6.52 -22.62
N LEU A 109 5.57 6.19 -22.72
CA LEU A 109 4.71 5.96 -21.58
C LEU A 109 5.09 4.66 -20.86
N ARG A 110 5.37 3.62 -21.64
CA ARG A 110 5.87 2.35 -21.13
C ARG A 110 7.15 2.53 -20.34
N TYR A 111 8.12 3.30 -20.86
CA TYR A 111 9.37 3.59 -20.15
C TYR A 111 9.12 4.34 -18.84
N ALA A 112 8.24 5.37 -18.85
CA ALA A 112 7.93 6.16 -17.67
C ALA A 112 7.23 5.35 -16.55
N LEU A 113 6.35 4.43 -16.91
CA LEU A 113 5.54 3.66 -15.96
C LEU A 113 6.19 2.34 -15.52
N LEU A 114 6.91 1.66 -16.43
CA LEU A 114 7.51 0.35 -16.18
C LEU A 114 9.01 0.44 -15.86
N GLY A 115 9.58 1.63 -15.88
CA GLY A 115 10.95 1.90 -15.48
C GLY A 115 11.11 2.05 -13.96
N ASP A 116 12.30 2.46 -13.53
CA ASP A 116 12.53 2.77 -12.12
C ASP A 116 11.78 4.03 -11.71
N MET A 117 10.74 3.84 -10.91
CA MET A 117 9.90 4.92 -10.37
C MET A 117 10.40 5.48 -9.04
N THR A 118 11.55 5.05 -8.55
CA THR A 118 12.08 5.51 -7.26
C THR A 118 12.20 7.03 -7.20
N GLY A 119 11.55 7.62 -6.21
CA GLY A 119 11.54 9.07 -6.01
C GLY A 119 10.65 9.86 -6.98
N ARG A 120 9.97 9.21 -7.92
CA ARG A 120 9.15 9.84 -8.97
C ARG A 120 7.66 9.54 -8.82
N ASN A 121 7.25 9.06 -7.66
CA ASN A 121 5.89 8.61 -7.40
C ASN A 121 4.87 9.77 -7.35
N LEU A 122 5.27 10.95 -6.83
CA LEU A 122 4.37 12.11 -6.69
C LEU A 122 4.24 12.87 -8.00
N ILE A 123 3.01 13.07 -8.42
CA ILE A 123 2.62 13.82 -9.60
C ILE A 123 1.76 15.00 -9.15
N GLN A 124 2.19 16.21 -9.48
CA GLN A 124 1.46 17.45 -9.20
C GLN A 124 1.02 18.05 -10.54
N PRO A 125 -0.20 17.77 -11.00
CA PRO A 125 -0.71 18.33 -12.24
C PRO A 125 -1.00 19.83 -12.08
N ASP A 126 -0.99 20.55 -13.20
CA ASP A 126 -1.59 21.87 -13.25
C ASP A 126 -3.12 21.80 -13.08
N GLU A 127 -3.76 22.96 -12.86
CA GLU A 127 -5.18 23.05 -12.53
C GLU A 127 -6.08 22.42 -13.61
N ASP A 128 -5.79 22.66 -14.89
CA ASP A 128 -6.56 22.12 -16.02
C ASP A 128 -6.43 20.58 -16.10
N THR A 129 -5.21 20.08 -15.94
CA THR A 129 -4.95 18.63 -15.89
C THR A 129 -5.62 18.00 -14.67
N CYS A 130 -5.57 18.65 -13.51
CA CYS A 130 -6.23 18.21 -12.29
C CYS A 130 -7.75 18.08 -12.50
N ALA A 131 -8.40 19.09 -13.08
CA ALA A 131 -9.83 19.08 -13.39
C ALA A 131 -10.18 17.92 -14.35
N THR A 132 -9.36 17.70 -15.37
CA THR A 132 -9.55 16.62 -16.35
C THR A 132 -9.41 15.25 -15.71
N VAL A 133 -8.36 15.03 -14.91
CA VAL A 133 -8.12 13.75 -14.21
C VAL A 133 -9.26 13.45 -13.24
N ARG A 134 -9.71 14.46 -12.49
CA ARG A 134 -10.88 14.34 -11.62
C ARG A 134 -12.13 13.87 -12.38
N GLN A 135 -12.44 14.48 -13.51
CA GLN A 135 -13.57 14.08 -14.34
C GLN A 135 -13.46 12.64 -14.88
N LEU A 136 -12.26 12.25 -15.32
CA LEU A 136 -11.97 10.89 -15.79
C LEU A 136 -12.17 9.86 -14.70
N LEU A 137 -11.71 10.13 -13.46
CA LEU A 137 -11.88 9.21 -12.32
C LEU A 137 -13.36 9.06 -11.94
N PHE A 138 -14.13 10.16 -11.91
CA PHE A 138 -15.57 10.07 -11.71
C PHE A 138 -16.29 9.32 -12.84
N ALA A 139 -15.88 9.52 -14.09
CA ALA A 139 -16.41 8.77 -15.22
C ALA A 139 -16.09 7.28 -15.11
N LEU A 140 -14.83 6.94 -14.82
CA LEU A 140 -14.39 5.55 -14.64
C LEU A 140 -15.15 4.85 -13.50
N HIS A 141 -15.36 5.54 -12.38
CA HIS A 141 -16.09 4.99 -11.25
C HIS A 141 -17.57 4.75 -11.54
N ARG A 142 -18.18 5.55 -12.42
CA ARG A 142 -19.56 5.28 -12.88
C ARG A 142 -19.64 4.08 -13.82
N GLU A 143 -18.62 3.88 -14.65
CA GLU A 143 -18.54 2.74 -15.57
C GLU A 143 -18.10 1.44 -14.87
N ASP A 144 -17.69 1.52 -13.58
CA ASP A 144 -17.29 0.35 -12.81
C ASP A 144 -18.53 -0.41 -12.32
N GLY A 145 -18.94 -1.38 -13.02
CA GLY A 145 -20.17 -2.16 -12.75
C GLY A 145 -21.13 -2.16 -13.92
N GLU A 146 -20.87 -1.37 -14.96
CA GLU A 146 -21.55 -1.50 -16.23
C GLU A 146 -20.95 -2.66 -17.05
N ASP A 147 -21.81 -3.45 -17.66
CA ASP A 147 -21.44 -4.61 -18.44
C ASP A 147 -21.54 -4.33 -19.95
N GLY A 148 -20.74 -5.05 -20.72
CA GLY A 148 -20.80 -5.03 -22.18
C GLY A 148 -19.55 -4.43 -22.84
N PRO A 149 -19.43 -4.61 -24.17
CA PRO A 149 -18.23 -4.23 -24.92
C PRO A 149 -18.00 -2.71 -24.96
N ASP A 150 -19.05 -1.92 -24.91
CA ASP A 150 -18.96 -0.45 -24.93
C ASP A 150 -18.42 0.05 -23.59
N ALA A 151 -18.87 -0.50 -22.48
CA ALA A 151 -18.38 -0.16 -21.13
C ALA A 151 -16.91 -0.55 -20.97
N GLU A 152 -16.50 -1.72 -21.43
CA GLU A 152 -15.09 -2.14 -21.43
C GLU A 152 -14.24 -1.19 -22.28
N SER A 153 -14.69 -0.85 -23.49
CA SER A 153 -13.99 0.06 -24.39
C SER A 153 -13.83 1.45 -23.77
N LEU A 154 -14.86 1.93 -23.10
CA LEU A 154 -14.85 3.22 -22.41
C LEU A 154 -13.91 3.21 -21.23
N ARG A 155 -13.98 2.21 -20.34
CA ARG A 155 -13.02 2.02 -19.24
C ARG A 155 -11.58 2.00 -19.74
N ARG A 156 -11.31 1.23 -20.80
CA ARG A 156 -9.99 1.13 -21.42
C ARG A 156 -9.48 2.49 -21.92
N SER A 157 -10.36 3.26 -22.59
CA SER A 157 -10.05 4.61 -23.07
C SER A 157 -9.73 5.56 -21.93
N ILE A 158 -10.54 5.58 -20.88
CA ILE A 158 -10.36 6.44 -19.69
C ILE A 158 -9.05 6.10 -18.98
N VAL A 159 -8.79 4.82 -18.72
CA VAL A 159 -7.54 4.39 -18.06
C VAL A 159 -6.31 4.75 -18.89
N THR A 160 -6.39 4.60 -20.22
CA THR A 160 -5.30 5.01 -21.12
C THR A 160 -4.99 6.52 -20.98
N GLN A 161 -6.02 7.36 -20.94
CA GLN A 161 -5.85 8.80 -20.72
C GLN A 161 -5.21 9.09 -19.34
N LEU A 162 -5.69 8.46 -18.28
CA LEU A 162 -5.10 8.61 -16.93
C LEU A 162 -3.62 8.22 -16.92
N LEU A 163 -3.25 7.10 -17.54
CA LEU A 163 -1.85 6.67 -17.65
C LEU A 163 -0.99 7.68 -18.45
N ILE A 164 -1.54 8.31 -19.48
CA ILE A 164 -0.84 9.35 -20.23
C ILE A 164 -0.56 10.57 -19.34
N TYR A 165 -1.54 11.01 -18.54
CA TYR A 165 -1.34 12.12 -17.60
C TYR A 165 -0.31 11.76 -16.52
N CYS A 166 -0.36 10.53 -15.97
CA CYS A 166 0.65 10.03 -15.05
C CYS A 166 2.05 10.04 -15.68
N GLY A 167 2.22 9.45 -16.86
CA GLY A 167 3.51 9.39 -17.55
C GLY A 167 4.10 10.76 -17.86
N ARG A 168 3.27 11.73 -18.28
CA ARG A 168 3.67 13.11 -18.49
C ARG A 168 4.11 13.79 -17.19
N GLY A 169 3.40 13.52 -16.09
CA GLY A 169 3.75 14.04 -14.77
C GLY A 169 5.08 13.48 -14.27
N ILE A 170 5.27 12.16 -14.35
CA ILE A 170 6.50 11.47 -13.95
C ILE A 170 7.70 11.99 -14.75
N ALA A 171 7.56 12.20 -16.05
CA ALA A 171 8.62 12.71 -16.91
C ALA A 171 9.10 14.13 -16.54
N ARG A 172 8.29 14.90 -15.83
CA ARG A 172 8.62 16.25 -15.35
C ARG A 172 9.35 16.26 -14.01
N VAL A 173 9.34 15.13 -13.27
CA VAL A 173 10.05 15.03 -11.99
C VAL A 173 11.56 14.91 -12.26
N PRO A 174 12.41 15.81 -11.72
CA PRO A 174 13.84 15.72 -11.89
C PRO A 174 14.38 14.38 -11.35
N GLU A 175 15.39 13.83 -12.00
CA GLU A 175 16.08 12.61 -11.56
C GLU A 175 16.94 12.81 -10.28
N THR A 176 16.91 13.98 -9.69
CA THR A 176 17.65 14.30 -8.46
C THR A 176 17.00 13.63 -7.26
N LEU A 177 17.36 12.37 -7.05
CA LEU A 177 16.97 11.63 -5.86
C LEU A 177 17.86 11.99 -4.66
N PRO A 178 17.30 12.12 -3.45
CA PRO A 178 18.11 12.01 -2.24
C PRO A 178 18.82 10.65 -2.28
N HIS A 179 20.14 10.65 -2.04
CA HIS A 179 21.00 9.47 -2.16
C HIS A 179 20.42 8.28 -1.39
N ARG A 180 19.98 7.25 -2.10
CA ARG A 180 19.63 5.93 -1.53
C ARG A 180 20.76 5.34 -0.67
N ALA A 181 22.02 5.66 -1.01
CA ALA A 181 23.20 5.23 -0.27
C ALA A 181 23.19 5.68 1.22
N GLU A 182 22.62 6.84 1.54
CA GLU A 182 22.52 7.32 2.93
C GLU A 182 21.50 6.54 3.78
N LEU A 183 20.56 5.85 3.16
CA LEU A 183 19.48 5.16 3.87
C LEU A 183 19.73 3.68 4.09
N ARG A 184 20.80 3.11 3.57
CA ARG A 184 21.00 1.64 3.56
C ARG A 184 19.71 0.91 3.16
N TYR A 185 19.08 1.40 2.11
CA TYR A 185 17.75 0.97 1.69
C TYR A 185 17.69 -0.53 1.40
N HIS A 186 18.67 -1.04 0.66
CA HIS A 186 18.69 -2.44 0.23
C HIS A 186 18.81 -3.41 1.41
N GLU A 187 19.68 -3.10 2.38
CA GLU A 187 19.88 -3.93 3.56
C GLU A 187 18.64 -3.93 4.47
N VAL A 188 18.02 -2.76 4.62
CA VAL A 188 16.76 -2.64 5.40
C VAL A 188 15.62 -3.38 4.72
N MET A 189 15.50 -3.28 3.40
CA MET A 189 14.47 -4.01 2.65
C MET A 189 14.70 -5.50 2.67
N ALA A 190 15.94 -5.96 2.57
CA ALA A 190 16.28 -7.37 2.71
C ALA A 190 15.96 -7.89 4.13
N ALA A 191 16.23 -7.09 5.17
CA ALA A 191 15.83 -7.41 6.55
C ALA A 191 14.30 -7.46 6.71
N TYR A 192 13.56 -6.56 6.06
CA TYR A 192 12.10 -6.58 6.04
C TYR A 192 11.56 -7.85 5.37
N GLU A 193 12.08 -8.19 4.18
CA GLU A 193 11.70 -9.42 3.47
C GLU A 193 12.00 -10.67 4.27
N TYR A 194 13.16 -10.72 4.91
CA TYR A 194 13.53 -11.83 5.78
C TYR A 194 12.53 -11.97 6.93
N ILE A 195 12.15 -10.88 7.59
CA ILE A 195 11.13 -10.90 8.66
C ILE A 195 9.83 -11.51 8.13
N VAL A 196 9.30 -11.01 7.01
CA VAL A 196 7.99 -11.42 6.49
C VAL A 196 7.96 -12.88 6.06
N THR A 197 9.08 -13.40 5.54
CA THR A 197 9.16 -14.78 5.04
C THR A 197 9.57 -15.79 6.10
N HIS A 198 10.11 -15.36 7.26
CA HIS A 198 10.67 -16.22 8.30
C HIS A 198 9.99 -16.01 9.67
N LEU A 199 8.69 -15.71 9.69
CA LEU A 199 7.96 -15.38 10.92
C LEU A 199 7.99 -16.50 11.99
N ARG A 200 8.15 -17.75 11.57
CA ARG A 200 8.24 -18.93 12.46
C ARG A 200 9.58 -19.04 13.16
N ASP A 201 10.63 -18.45 12.58
CA ASP A 201 11.98 -18.57 13.06
C ASP A 201 12.21 -17.72 14.32
N GLU A 202 13.29 -17.99 15.03
CA GLU A 202 13.72 -17.18 16.19
C GLU A 202 14.30 -15.83 15.70
N LEU A 203 13.41 -14.89 15.44
CA LEU A 203 13.79 -13.54 14.96
C LEU A 203 14.16 -12.63 16.13
N SER A 204 15.35 -12.05 16.07
CA SER A 204 15.78 -10.99 17.00
C SER A 204 16.34 -9.80 16.23
N VAL A 205 16.17 -8.60 16.80
CA VAL A 205 16.73 -7.37 16.19
C VAL A 205 18.25 -7.42 16.12
N THR A 206 18.89 -8.07 17.08
CA THR A 206 20.34 -8.25 17.11
C THR A 206 20.79 -9.20 16.00
N GLY A 207 20.14 -10.38 15.87
CA GLY A 207 20.45 -11.33 14.79
C GLY A 207 20.23 -10.75 13.39
N LEU A 208 19.15 -9.97 13.21
CA LEU A 208 18.93 -9.25 11.94
C LEU A 208 20.04 -8.22 11.67
N ALA A 209 20.47 -7.47 12.68
CA ALA A 209 21.54 -6.49 12.52
C ALA A 209 22.87 -7.16 12.12
N GLU A 210 23.20 -8.27 12.76
CA GLU A 210 24.40 -9.08 12.41
C GLU A 210 24.32 -9.64 10.99
N MET A 211 23.17 -10.20 10.62
CA MET A 211 22.95 -10.77 9.29
C MET A 211 23.16 -9.75 8.15
N TYR A 212 22.78 -8.49 8.38
CA TYR A 212 22.92 -7.42 7.38
C TYR A 212 24.08 -6.45 7.67
N PHE A 213 25.06 -6.89 8.46
CA PHE A 213 26.28 -6.13 8.75
C PHE A 213 26.02 -4.70 9.28
N MET A 214 25.03 -4.57 10.14
CA MET A 214 24.68 -3.32 10.81
C MET A 214 24.78 -3.45 12.33
N ASP A 215 25.04 -2.34 13.03
CA ASP A 215 24.77 -2.31 14.46
C ASP A 215 23.24 -2.19 14.70
N LYS A 216 22.78 -2.70 15.84
CA LYS A 216 21.37 -2.76 16.23
C LYS A 216 20.68 -1.39 16.19
N ASN A 217 21.38 -0.34 16.61
CA ASN A 217 20.79 1.01 16.68
C ASN A 217 20.63 1.60 15.26
N THR A 218 21.63 1.37 14.40
CA THR A 218 21.58 1.77 13.00
C THR A 218 20.45 1.04 12.27
N LEU A 219 20.35 -0.28 12.40
CA LEU A 219 19.24 -1.03 11.83
C LEU A 219 17.91 -0.48 12.33
N THR A 220 17.72 -0.34 13.64
CA THR A 220 16.46 0.15 14.23
C THR A 220 16.08 1.53 13.70
N ARG A 221 17.03 2.46 13.64
CA ARG A 221 16.80 3.81 13.15
C ARG A 221 16.46 3.84 11.65
N GLN A 222 17.24 3.14 10.82
CA GLN A 222 17.02 3.10 9.38
C GLN A 222 15.75 2.34 9.03
N PHE A 223 15.49 1.22 9.70
CA PHE A 223 14.27 0.44 9.51
C PHE A 223 13.03 1.27 9.88
N LYS A 224 13.05 1.99 11.02
CA LYS A 224 11.97 2.89 11.40
C LYS A 224 11.78 4.02 10.39
N ARG A 225 12.87 4.55 9.82
CA ARG A 225 12.82 5.61 8.80
C ARG A 225 12.21 5.11 7.49
N ILE A 226 12.58 3.90 7.04
CA ILE A 226 12.18 3.34 5.74
C ILE A 226 10.82 2.62 5.85
N VAL A 227 10.68 1.72 6.82
CA VAL A 227 9.48 0.88 7.01
C VAL A 227 8.43 1.58 7.87
N GLY A 228 8.81 2.59 8.66
CA GLY A 228 7.89 3.36 9.51
C GLY A 228 7.66 2.79 10.90
N MET A 229 8.23 1.62 11.21
CA MET A 229 8.20 0.97 12.53
C MET A 229 9.54 0.33 12.83
N THR A 230 9.80 -0.04 14.08
CA THR A 230 11.02 -0.77 14.43
C THR A 230 10.96 -2.22 13.94
N PRO A 231 12.11 -2.91 13.76
CA PRO A 231 12.13 -4.32 13.39
C PRO A 231 11.32 -5.21 14.35
N GLY A 232 11.41 -4.94 15.66
CA GLY A 232 10.65 -5.69 16.67
C GLY A 232 9.13 -5.48 16.57
N GLU A 233 8.68 -4.25 16.28
CA GLU A 233 7.28 -3.97 15.99
C GLU A 233 6.82 -4.66 14.71
N CYS A 234 7.66 -4.68 13.68
CA CYS A 234 7.40 -5.36 12.41
C CYS A 234 7.20 -6.86 12.60
N ILE A 235 8.13 -7.53 13.28
CA ILE A 235 8.03 -8.96 13.62
C ILE A 235 6.72 -9.25 14.35
N ARG A 236 6.44 -8.51 15.43
CA ARG A 236 5.24 -8.71 16.24
C ARG A 236 3.97 -8.53 15.43
N ARG A 237 3.92 -7.51 14.59
CA ARG A 237 2.75 -7.18 13.79
C ARG A 237 2.46 -8.25 12.75
N HIS A 238 3.43 -8.66 11.94
CA HIS A 238 3.24 -9.69 10.93
C HIS A 238 2.90 -11.06 11.54
N ARG A 239 3.46 -11.39 12.71
CA ARG A 239 3.06 -12.58 13.47
C ARG A 239 1.60 -12.54 13.90
N LEU A 240 1.11 -11.37 14.35
CA LEU A 240 -0.30 -11.20 14.74
C LEU A 240 -1.23 -11.26 13.54
N GLU A 241 -0.87 -10.68 12.41
CA GLU A 241 -1.64 -10.73 11.16
C GLU A 241 -1.74 -12.17 10.63
N ALA A 242 -0.63 -12.92 10.65
CA ALA A 242 -0.62 -14.33 10.27
C ALA A 242 -1.50 -15.18 11.22
N ALA A 243 -1.40 -14.95 12.54
CA ALA A 243 -2.21 -15.67 13.53
C ALA A 243 -3.69 -15.32 13.38
N HIS A 244 -4.05 -14.07 13.14
CA HIS A 244 -5.41 -13.63 12.88
C HIS A 244 -6.00 -14.34 11.65
N THR A 245 -5.21 -14.49 10.57
CA THR A 245 -5.61 -15.22 9.37
C THR A 245 -5.85 -16.70 9.64
N LEU A 246 -4.93 -17.37 10.35
CA LEU A 246 -5.06 -18.77 10.71
C LEU A 246 -6.30 -19.03 11.60
N ILE A 247 -6.54 -18.19 12.61
CA ILE A 247 -7.73 -18.31 13.48
C ILE A 247 -9.01 -18.14 12.65
N ARG A 248 -9.02 -17.18 11.72
CA ARG A 248 -10.16 -16.96 10.82
C ARG A 248 -10.42 -18.16 9.90
N GLN A 249 -9.41 -18.94 9.59
CA GLN A 249 -9.49 -20.19 8.84
C GLN A 249 -9.85 -21.41 9.72
N GLY A 250 -10.13 -21.22 11.01
CA GLY A 250 -10.52 -22.25 11.95
C GLY A 250 -9.36 -22.97 12.65
N ALA A 251 -8.12 -22.49 12.53
CA ALA A 251 -6.99 -23.09 13.23
C ALA A 251 -7.14 -22.94 14.76
N PRO A 252 -6.80 -23.96 15.56
CA PRO A 252 -6.75 -23.85 17.01
C PRO A 252 -5.78 -22.75 17.46
N MET A 253 -6.17 -21.94 18.44
CA MET A 253 -5.39 -20.76 18.91
C MET A 253 -3.96 -21.11 19.33
N LYS A 254 -3.75 -22.26 20.00
CA LYS A 254 -2.40 -22.72 20.36
C LYS A 254 -1.55 -23.03 19.14
N GLN A 255 -2.16 -23.62 18.13
CA GLN A 255 -1.50 -23.90 16.86
C GLN A 255 -1.16 -22.59 16.12
N ALA A 256 -2.11 -21.68 15.98
CA ALA A 256 -1.87 -20.37 15.38
C ALA A 256 -0.75 -19.60 16.10
N CYS A 257 -0.71 -19.62 17.44
CA CYS A 257 0.36 -19.03 18.24
C CYS A 257 1.75 -19.63 17.89
N ALA A 258 1.87 -20.94 17.87
CA ALA A 258 3.13 -21.64 17.60
C ALA A 258 3.57 -21.45 16.14
N GLU A 259 2.65 -21.58 15.19
CA GLU A 259 2.93 -21.44 13.76
C GLU A 259 3.34 -20.02 13.35
N CYS A 260 2.97 -19.01 14.14
CA CYS A 260 3.36 -17.64 13.90
C CYS A 260 4.61 -17.20 14.67
N GLY A 261 5.32 -18.13 15.32
CA GLY A 261 6.61 -17.87 15.97
C GLY A 261 6.53 -17.14 17.31
N PHE A 262 5.38 -17.14 18.00
CA PHE A 262 5.32 -16.64 19.39
C PHE A 262 5.93 -17.66 20.36
N ALA A 263 6.83 -17.20 21.23
CA ALA A 263 7.51 -18.05 22.20
C ALA A 263 6.56 -18.62 23.25
N ASP A 264 5.52 -17.86 23.64
CA ASP A 264 4.51 -18.31 24.60
C ASP A 264 3.13 -17.73 24.30
N TYR A 265 2.10 -18.48 24.73
CA TYR A 265 0.70 -18.10 24.52
C TYR A 265 0.30 -16.83 25.28
N SER A 266 0.92 -16.55 26.42
CA SER A 266 0.56 -15.35 27.20
C SER A 266 1.04 -14.08 26.52
N ALA A 267 2.23 -14.09 25.92
CA ALA A 267 2.73 -12.99 25.09
C ALA A 267 1.85 -12.77 23.86
N PHE A 268 1.50 -13.85 23.16
CA PHE A 268 0.57 -13.82 22.04
C PHE A 268 -0.78 -13.22 22.44
N TYR A 269 -1.41 -13.73 23.51
CA TYR A 269 -2.72 -13.26 23.97
C TYR A 269 -2.72 -11.75 24.27
N ARG A 270 -1.73 -11.28 25.01
CA ARG A 270 -1.60 -9.85 25.34
C ARG A 270 -1.44 -8.99 24.07
N ALA A 271 -0.56 -9.40 23.17
CA ALA A 271 -0.28 -8.70 21.92
C ALA A 271 -1.51 -8.67 21.01
N PHE A 272 -2.22 -9.80 20.88
CA PHE A 272 -3.43 -9.90 20.07
C PHE A 272 -4.54 -8.98 20.62
N ARG A 273 -4.81 -9.04 21.93
CA ARG A 273 -5.81 -8.18 22.58
C ARG A 273 -5.49 -6.70 22.47
N GLN A 274 -4.21 -6.34 22.60
CA GLN A 274 -3.77 -4.94 22.45
C GLN A 274 -3.97 -4.43 21.01
N THR A 275 -3.77 -5.28 20.01
CA THR A 275 -3.83 -4.91 18.59
C THR A 275 -5.26 -4.91 18.05
N TYR A 276 -6.07 -5.91 18.42
CA TYR A 276 -7.42 -6.08 17.86
C TYR A 276 -8.56 -5.71 18.83
N GLY A 277 -8.25 -5.25 20.05
CA GLY A 277 -9.24 -4.85 21.05
C GLY A 277 -9.99 -5.99 21.72
N GLN A 278 -9.84 -7.23 21.24
CA GLN A 278 -10.54 -8.44 21.73
C GLN A 278 -9.57 -9.61 21.88
N SER A 279 -10.01 -10.62 22.66
CA SER A 279 -9.21 -11.83 22.85
C SER A 279 -9.22 -12.72 21.60
N PRO A 280 -8.17 -13.55 21.37
CA PRO A 280 -8.19 -14.52 20.27
C PRO A 280 -9.40 -15.46 20.29
N SER A 281 -9.86 -15.84 21.49
CA SER A 281 -11.03 -16.70 21.66
C SER A 281 -12.35 -16.01 21.34
N ALA A 282 -12.51 -14.73 21.70
CA ALA A 282 -13.69 -13.96 21.33
C ALA A 282 -13.76 -13.78 19.80
N PHE A 283 -12.61 -13.47 19.18
CA PHE A 283 -12.48 -13.35 17.73
C PHE A 283 -12.83 -14.67 17.01
N ALA A 284 -12.34 -15.82 17.47
CA ALA A 284 -12.68 -17.12 16.90
C ALA A 284 -14.18 -17.43 17.00
N GLY A 285 -14.85 -17.03 18.08
CA GLY A 285 -16.30 -17.22 18.26
C GLY A 285 -17.14 -16.41 17.27
N GLU A 286 -16.69 -15.22 16.87
CA GLU A 286 -17.37 -14.39 15.87
C GLU A 286 -17.24 -14.92 14.44
N VAL A 287 -16.21 -15.71 14.16
CA VAL A 287 -15.95 -16.29 12.82
C VAL A 287 -16.71 -17.60 12.60
N THR A 288 -17.04 -18.31 13.67
CA THR A 288 -17.72 -19.63 13.63
C THR A 288 -19.22 -19.57 13.88
N GLY A 289 -19.79 -18.41 14.24
CA GLY A 289 -21.22 -18.15 14.42
C GLY A 289 -21.80 -17.39 13.23
#